data_54d004a03b84b48e31d94edbdefaa92f
#
_entry.id   54d004a03b84b48e31d94edbdefaa92f
#
_cell.length_a   1.000
_cell.length_b   1.000
_cell.length_c   1.000
_cell.angle_alpha   90.00
_cell.angle_beta   90.00
_cell.angle_gamma   90.00
#
_symmetry.space_group_name_H-M   'P 1'
#
loop_
_entity.id
_entity.type
_entity.pdbx_description
1 polymer ?
#
loop_
_entity_poly.entity_id
_entity_poly.type
_entity_poly.pdbx_seq_one_letter_code
_entity_poly.pdbx_strand_id
1 'polypeptide(L)'
;MSETTTAETAADETAADEAAADEAAADGAVTAPADASGLGTAITTAYSDALADVYDDIYPGTPEIAEYLVTLTKPGASVLELGVGTGRVALPLADHGFRVHGVETSEAMLARLAEKDPEGRITPVLGDLVRLDLERTFDVVLAPFNVLCCAMTVDEQIAMMHAIARHTAADGHVVIETFDPSDHHVQRKADVTTRPAGTRGVVIESLEVLPASQNMLLNSTLFLDGAAPKSSSTVMRYLWPSELDLLAAIARLELVARYSGWQEQPFDGGDGRKMCVSVFRPLA
;
A
#
# COMPACT_ATOMS: atom_id res chain seq x y z
N MET A 1 75.10 -4.00 -0.47
CA MET A 1 74.52 -3.48 0.78
C MET A 1 73.65 -2.29 0.44
N SER A 2 72.37 -2.41 0.45
CA SER A 2 71.32 -1.41 0.37
C SER A 2 70.11 -1.88 -0.48
N GLU A 3 69.29 -2.78 0.07
CA GLU A 3 67.96 -3.12 -0.48
C GLU A 3 66.95 -3.60 0.60
N THR A 4 67.02 -3.05 1.81
CA THR A 4 66.15 -3.54 2.87
C THR A 4 65.36 -2.43 3.59
N THR A 5 65.26 -1.22 3.03
CA THR A 5 64.64 -0.09 3.77
C THR A 5 63.34 0.43 3.13
N THR A 6 62.86 -0.15 2.05
CA THR A 6 61.65 0.31 1.35
C THR A 6 60.41 -0.55 1.57
N ALA A 7 60.50 -1.69 2.23
CA ALA A 7 59.35 -2.57 2.47
C ALA A 7 58.61 -2.32 3.81
N GLU A 8 59.25 -1.68 4.79
CA GLU A 8 58.67 -1.45 6.11
C GLU A 8 57.79 -0.17 6.18
N THR A 9 58.02 0.81 5.29
CA THR A 9 57.23 2.04 5.25
C THR A 9 55.89 1.87 4.51
N ALA A 10 55.79 0.91 3.60
CA ALA A 10 54.54 0.67 2.86
C ALA A 10 53.51 -0.17 3.66
N ALA A 11 53.96 -0.96 4.62
CA ALA A 11 53.08 -1.76 5.48
C ALA A 11 52.44 -0.95 6.61
N ASP A 12 53.07 0.14 7.03
CA ASP A 12 52.57 0.99 8.11
C ASP A 12 51.54 2.03 7.61
N GLU A 13 51.65 2.48 6.36
CA GLU A 13 50.65 3.35 5.74
C GLU A 13 49.33 2.63 5.40
N THR A 14 49.40 1.33 5.05
CA THR A 14 48.17 0.55 4.79
C THR A 14 47.40 0.17 6.04
N ALA A 15 48.10 -0.05 7.16
CA ALA A 15 47.46 -0.34 8.44
C ALA A 15 46.82 0.90 9.09
N ALA A 16 47.35 2.11 8.83
CA ALA A 16 46.78 3.35 9.31
C ALA A 16 45.53 3.77 8.49
N ASP A 17 45.50 3.42 7.21
CA ASP A 17 44.33 3.71 6.33
C ASP A 17 43.17 2.73 6.58
N GLU A 18 43.44 1.47 6.92
CA GLU A 18 42.39 0.51 7.33
C GLU A 18 41.80 0.84 8.70
N ALA A 19 42.57 1.33 9.65
CA ALA A 19 42.09 1.75 10.96
C ALA A 19 41.23 3.04 10.89
N ALA A 20 41.57 3.98 9.98
CA ALA A 20 40.80 5.20 9.75
C ALA A 20 39.48 4.92 9.02
N ALA A 21 39.40 3.87 8.18
CA ALA A 21 38.18 3.44 7.52
C ALA A 21 37.20 2.75 8.46
N ASP A 22 37.67 2.06 9.49
CA ASP A 22 36.83 1.36 10.48
C ASP A 22 36.26 2.33 11.54
N GLU A 23 36.96 3.42 11.85
CA GLU A 23 36.49 4.45 12.79
C GLU A 23 35.44 5.38 12.16
N ALA A 24 35.41 5.54 10.83
CA ALA A 24 34.41 6.34 10.11
C ALA A 24 33.08 5.57 9.88
N ALA A 25 33.07 4.25 10.07
CA ALA A 25 31.86 3.41 9.91
C ALA A 25 31.00 3.31 11.18
N ALA A 26 31.46 3.81 12.31
CA ALA A 26 30.81 3.60 13.62
C ALA A 26 29.85 4.71 14.07
N ASP A 27 29.68 5.81 13.34
CA ASP A 27 28.89 6.97 13.80
C ASP A 27 27.72 7.37 12.90
N GLY A 28 27.08 6.39 12.28
CA GLY A 28 25.90 6.57 11.44
C GLY A 28 24.71 5.71 11.86
N ALA A 29 24.43 5.57 13.15
CA ALA A 29 23.16 5.03 13.59
C ALA A 29 22.04 6.01 13.14
N VAL A 30 21.39 5.70 12.02
CA VAL A 30 20.17 6.39 11.58
C VAL A 30 19.11 6.09 12.64
N THR A 31 19.02 6.94 13.65
CA THR A 31 17.88 6.94 14.55
C THR A 31 16.68 7.41 13.74
N ALA A 32 15.68 6.53 13.57
CA ALA A 32 14.39 6.96 13.05
C ALA A 32 13.89 8.17 13.85
N PRO A 33 13.31 9.20 13.22
CA PRO A 33 12.76 10.36 13.93
C PRO A 33 11.73 9.85 14.93
N ALA A 34 11.83 10.33 16.16
CA ALA A 34 11.09 9.85 17.34
C ALA A 34 9.55 10.05 17.27
N ASP A 35 9.00 10.66 16.21
CA ASP A 35 7.55 10.86 16.01
C ASP A 35 7.21 10.94 14.52
N ALA A 36 7.20 9.79 13.84
CA ALA A 36 6.67 9.67 12.49
C ALA A 36 5.20 9.21 12.48
N SER A 37 4.55 9.08 13.64
CA SER A 37 3.17 8.63 13.74
C SER A 37 2.22 9.63 13.08
N GLY A 38 1.54 9.19 12.01
CA GLY A 38 0.61 10.02 11.23
C GLY A 38 1.24 10.73 10.01
N LEU A 39 2.56 10.67 9.80
CA LEU A 39 3.18 11.22 8.59
C LEU A 39 2.71 10.48 7.34
N GLY A 40 2.62 9.16 7.41
CA GLY A 40 2.10 8.32 6.32
C GLY A 40 0.69 8.70 5.92
N THR A 41 -0.21 8.81 6.90
CA THR A 41 -1.59 9.26 6.68
C THR A 41 -1.63 10.64 6.04
N ALA A 42 -0.85 11.62 6.54
CA ALA A 42 -0.84 12.97 5.99
C ALA A 42 -0.35 13.02 4.53
N ILE A 43 0.70 12.26 4.19
CA ILE A 43 1.22 12.18 2.82
C ILE A 43 0.18 11.53 1.89
N THR A 44 -0.42 10.42 2.31
CA THR A 44 -1.45 9.73 1.53
C THR A 44 -2.67 10.61 1.33
N THR A 45 -3.13 11.32 2.36
CA THR A 45 -4.25 12.28 2.25
C THR A 45 -3.93 13.39 1.25
N ALA A 46 -2.74 13.99 1.34
CA ALA A 46 -2.33 15.05 0.41
C ALA A 46 -2.24 14.55 -1.05
N TYR A 47 -1.79 13.31 -1.26
CA TYR A 47 -1.79 12.66 -2.57
C TYR A 47 -3.22 12.48 -3.09
N SER A 48 -4.11 11.96 -2.26
CA SER A 48 -5.52 11.73 -2.59
C SER A 48 -6.25 13.05 -2.90
N ASP A 49 -6.05 14.08 -2.07
CA ASP A 49 -6.66 15.41 -2.28
C ASP A 49 -6.22 16.03 -3.61
N ALA A 50 -4.94 15.91 -3.95
CA ALA A 50 -4.40 16.48 -5.18
C ALA A 50 -4.98 15.84 -6.45
N LEU A 51 -5.39 14.57 -6.37
CA LEU A 51 -5.84 13.79 -7.52
C LEU A 51 -7.35 13.51 -7.54
N ALA A 52 -8.12 13.88 -6.52
CA ALA A 52 -9.51 13.49 -6.34
C ALA A 52 -10.41 13.78 -7.56
N ASP A 53 -10.21 14.88 -8.26
CA ASP A 53 -10.99 15.30 -9.43
C ASP A 53 -10.64 14.54 -10.73
N VAL A 54 -9.56 13.80 -10.74
CA VAL A 54 -9.02 13.07 -11.91
C VAL A 54 -8.68 11.61 -11.60
N TYR A 55 -8.95 11.18 -10.38
CA TYR A 55 -8.53 9.87 -9.87
C TYR A 55 -9.07 8.71 -10.72
N ASP A 56 -10.35 8.78 -11.10
CA ASP A 56 -10.99 7.74 -11.91
C ASP A 56 -10.49 7.72 -13.37
N ASP A 57 -9.97 8.83 -13.89
CA ASP A 57 -9.31 8.86 -15.20
C ASP A 57 -7.96 8.10 -15.16
N ILE A 58 -7.29 8.12 -14.00
CA ILE A 58 -5.99 7.48 -13.79
C ILE A 58 -6.17 6.01 -13.42
N TYR A 59 -7.12 5.72 -12.53
CA TYR A 59 -7.38 4.41 -11.95
C TYR A 59 -8.83 3.98 -12.23
N PRO A 60 -9.07 3.27 -13.33
CA PRO A 60 -10.41 2.78 -13.68
C PRO A 60 -10.94 1.81 -12.63
N GLY A 61 -12.25 1.62 -12.60
CA GLY A 61 -12.92 0.69 -11.71
C GLY A 61 -12.48 -0.77 -11.96
N THR A 62 -12.61 -1.59 -10.92
CA THR A 62 -12.23 -3.01 -10.91
C THR A 62 -13.45 -3.86 -10.52
N PRO A 63 -14.38 -4.12 -11.45
CA PRO A 63 -15.60 -4.88 -11.17
C PRO A 63 -15.31 -6.30 -10.67
N GLU A 64 -14.15 -6.88 -11.02
CA GLU A 64 -13.72 -8.21 -10.62
C GLU A 64 -13.66 -8.38 -9.09
N ILE A 65 -13.47 -7.29 -8.33
CA ILE A 65 -13.49 -7.31 -6.87
C ILE A 65 -14.89 -7.69 -6.38
N ALA A 66 -15.92 -7.05 -6.92
CA ALA A 66 -17.30 -7.31 -6.54
C ALA A 66 -17.72 -8.73 -6.95
N GLU A 67 -17.36 -9.17 -8.16
CA GLU A 67 -17.60 -10.52 -8.65
C GLU A 67 -16.95 -11.56 -7.72
N TYR A 68 -15.71 -11.34 -7.28
CA TYR A 68 -15.03 -12.23 -6.36
C TYR A 68 -15.73 -12.28 -4.98
N LEU A 69 -16.12 -11.14 -4.41
CA LEU A 69 -16.78 -11.12 -3.10
C LEU A 69 -18.15 -11.82 -3.12
N VAL A 70 -18.84 -11.84 -4.25
CA VAL A 70 -20.07 -12.62 -4.43
C VAL A 70 -19.82 -14.14 -4.28
N THR A 71 -18.65 -14.63 -4.69
CA THR A 71 -18.28 -16.04 -4.49
C THR A 71 -17.88 -16.36 -3.05
N LEU A 72 -17.31 -15.36 -2.35
CA LEU A 72 -16.75 -15.53 -1.00
C LEU A 72 -17.81 -15.48 0.10
N THR A 73 -18.92 -14.78 -0.13
CA THR A 73 -19.92 -14.50 0.92
C THR A 73 -21.35 -14.50 0.39
N LYS A 74 -22.32 -14.39 1.29
CA LYS A 74 -23.75 -14.39 0.97
C LYS A 74 -24.27 -13.03 0.50
N PRO A 75 -25.36 -12.97 -0.27
CA PRO A 75 -26.01 -11.72 -0.64
C PRO A 75 -26.41 -10.88 0.61
N GLY A 76 -26.25 -9.57 0.51
CA GLY A 76 -26.54 -8.65 1.60
C GLY A 76 -25.50 -8.60 2.72
N ALA A 77 -24.34 -9.25 2.54
CA ALA A 77 -23.23 -9.18 3.48
C ALA A 77 -22.75 -7.72 3.68
N SER A 78 -22.25 -7.44 4.88
CA SER A 78 -21.65 -6.14 5.22
C SER A 78 -20.18 -6.13 4.85
N VAL A 79 -19.75 -5.08 4.16
CA VAL A 79 -18.36 -4.88 3.74
C VAL A 79 -17.83 -3.58 4.35
N LEU A 80 -16.65 -3.65 4.94
CA LEU A 80 -15.84 -2.49 5.29
C LEU A 80 -14.72 -2.37 4.25
N GLU A 81 -14.77 -1.35 3.41
CA GLU A 81 -13.70 -1.02 2.48
C GLU A 81 -12.76 0.00 3.11
N LEU A 82 -11.48 -0.31 3.15
CA LEU A 82 -10.42 0.57 3.61
C LEU A 82 -9.83 1.35 2.44
N GLY A 83 -9.80 2.68 2.55
CA GLY A 83 -9.37 3.56 1.47
C GLY A 83 -10.42 3.61 0.35
N VAL A 84 -11.68 3.91 0.68
CA VAL A 84 -12.79 3.88 -0.30
C VAL A 84 -12.61 4.87 -1.46
N GLY A 85 -11.83 5.93 -1.25
CA GLY A 85 -11.55 6.94 -2.26
C GLY A 85 -12.82 7.52 -2.88
N THR A 86 -12.87 7.53 -4.21
CA THR A 86 -14.01 7.99 -5.00
C THR A 86 -15.14 6.96 -5.12
N GLY A 87 -15.02 5.80 -4.45
CA GLY A 87 -16.02 4.73 -4.47
C GLY A 87 -15.95 3.80 -5.69
N ARG A 88 -14.81 3.75 -6.39
CA ARG A 88 -14.65 2.94 -7.62
C ARG A 88 -14.77 1.42 -7.39
N VAL A 89 -14.61 0.95 -6.14
CA VAL A 89 -14.87 -0.43 -5.72
C VAL A 89 -16.19 -0.51 -4.95
N ALA A 90 -16.45 0.42 -4.02
CA ALA A 90 -17.65 0.45 -3.19
C ALA A 90 -18.96 0.47 -4.01
N LEU A 91 -19.01 1.27 -5.08
CA LEU A 91 -20.22 1.38 -5.90
C LEU A 91 -20.57 0.07 -6.62
N PRO A 92 -19.65 -0.60 -7.33
CA PRO A 92 -19.86 -1.97 -7.84
C PRO A 92 -20.27 -2.98 -6.76
N LEU A 93 -19.72 -2.90 -5.54
CA LEU A 93 -20.15 -3.75 -4.42
C LEU A 93 -21.60 -3.50 -4.05
N ALA A 94 -22.02 -2.23 -3.97
CA ALA A 94 -23.42 -1.86 -3.69
C ALA A 94 -24.36 -2.33 -4.81
N ASP A 95 -23.94 -2.27 -6.08
CA ASP A 95 -24.69 -2.81 -7.22
C ASP A 95 -24.92 -4.32 -7.12
N HIS A 96 -24.00 -5.05 -6.50
CA HIS A 96 -24.14 -6.48 -6.20
C HIS A 96 -24.90 -6.77 -4.88
N GLY A 97 -25.45 -5.73 -4.24
CA GLY A 97 -26.30 -5.85 -3.06
C GLY A 97 -25.55 -5.94 -1.72
N PHE A 98 -24.27 -5.63 -1.68
CA PHE A 98 -23.52 -5.50 -0.42
C PHE A 98 -23.90 -4.22 0.32
N ARG A 99 -23.83 -4.25 1.66
CA ARG A 99 -23.95 -3.07 2.53
C ARG A 99 -22.56 -2.55 2.83
N VAL A 100 -22.16 -1.50 2.13
CA VAL A 100 -20.78 -1.03 2.15
C VAL A 100 -20.61 0.16 3.10
N HIS A 101 -19.61 0.06 3.98
CA HIS A 101 -19.00 1.17 4.71
C HIS A 101 -17.63 1.41 4.12
N GLY A 102 -17.31 2.67 3.85
CA GLY A 102 -16.03 3.03 3.26
C GLY A 102 -15.27 4.04 4.12
N VAL A 103 -14.06 3.70 4.56
CA VAL A 103 -13.20 4.61 5.32
C VAL A 103 -12.22 5.30 4.38
N GLU A 104 -12.07 6.62 4.55
CA GLU A 104 -11.15 7.44 3.74
C GLU A 104 -10.63 8.61 4.59
N THR A 105 -9.39 9.04 4.37
CA THR A 105 -8.78 10.18 5.05
C THR A 105 -8.96 11.49 4.30
N SER A 106 -9.24 11.45 2.99
CA SER A 106 -9.41 12.60 2.12
C SER A 106 -10.88 13.02 2.02
N GLU A 107 -11.19 14.22 2.50
CA GLU A 107 -12.52 14.83 2.31
C GLU A 107 -12.82 15.06 0.83
N ALA A 108 -11.81 15.38 0.02
CA ALA A 108 -11.97 15.59 -1.42
C ALA A 108 -12.39 14.30 -2.13
N MET A 109 -11.81 13.15 -1.75
CA MET A 109 -12.23 11.85 -2.27
C MET A 109 -13.66 11.52 -1.87
N LEU A 110 -14.03 11.73 -0.60
CA LEU A 110 -15.40 11.50 -0.13
C LEU A 110 -16.43 12.42 -0.80
N ALA A 111 -16.04 13.66 -1.13
CA ALA A 111 -16.89 14.54 -1.91
C ALA A 111 -17.18 13.98 -3.32
N ARG A 112 -16.15 13.39 -3.97
CA ARG A 112 -16.33 12.71 -5.27
C ARG A 112 -17.20 11.45 -5.16
N LEU A 113 -17.04 10.69 -4.09
CA LEU A 113 -17.92 9.56 -3.80
C LEU A 113 -19.38 10.03 -3.70
N ALA A 114 -19.65 11.09 -2.92
CA ALA A 114 -20.99 11.63 -2.74
C ALA A 114 -21.62 12.11 -4.06
N GLU A 115 -20.84 12.71 -4.97
CA GLU A 115 -21.31 13.09 -6.30
C GLU A 115 -21.72 11.87 -7.15
N LYS A 116 -21.05 10.73 -6.99
CA LYS A 116 -21.30 9.48 -7.74
C LYS A 116 -22.37 8.60 -7.08
N ASP A 117 -22.65 8.82 -5.81
CA ASP A 117 -23.64 8.08 -5.02
C ASP A 117 -24.76 8.99 -4.47
N PRO A 118 -25.57 9.63 -5.32
CA PRO A 118 -26.60 10.55 -4.87
C PRO A 118 -27.70 9.86 -4.03
N GLU A 119 -27.80 8.54 -4.11
CA GLU A 119 -28.75 7.75 -3.33
C GLU A 119 -28.22 7.39 -1.93
N GLY A 120 -26.94 7.62 -1.65
CA GLY A 120 -26.31 7.34 -0.36
C GLY A 120 -26.26 5.86 -0.02
N ARG A 121 -25.98 5.00 -0.99
CA ARG A 121 -25.89 3.53 -0.81
C ARG A 121 -24.64 3.12 -0.05
N ILE A 122 -23.57 3.95 -0.11
CA ILE A 122 -22.33 3.76 0.62
C ILE A 122 -22.39 4.59 1.91
N THR A 123 -22.00 4.00 3.03
CA THR A 123 -21.83 4.74 4.30
C THR A 123 -20.38 5.21 4.39
N PRO A 124 -20.07 6.48 4.09
CA PRO A 124 -18.71 7.00 4.17
C PRO A 124 -18.31 7.30 5.60
N VAL A 125 -17.05 7.06 5.93
CA VAL A 125 -16.42 7.39 7.21
C VAL A 125 -15.12 8.16 6.94
N LEU A 126 -15.03 9.39 7.41
CA LEU A 126 -13.77 10.12 7.42
C LEU A 126 -12.93 9.61 8.60
N GLY A 127 -11.80 8.98 8.33
CA GLY A 127 -11.00 8.36 9.38
C GLY A 127 -9.63 7.87 8.94
N ASP A 128 -8.74 7.72 9.92
CA ASP A 128 -7.40 7.17 9.76
C ASP A 128 -7.43 5.64 9.98
N LEU A 129 -6.96 4.88 8.98
CA LEU A 129 -6.97 3.42 9.00
C LEU A 129 -6.08 2.82 10.09
N VAL A 130 -5.00 3.51 10.48
CA VAL A 130 -4.09 3.07 11.55
C VAL A 130 -4.78 3.13 12.92
N ARG A 131 -5.74 4.05 13.08
CA ARG A 131 -6.45 4.32 14.34
C ARG A 131 -7.93 3.99 14.30
N LEU A 132 -8.35 3.24 13.27
CA LEU A 132 -9.77 2.97 13.02
C LEU A 132 -10.41 2.20 14.17
N ASP A 133 -11.55 2.73 14.67
CA ASP A 133 -12.44 2.04 15.62
C ASP A 133 -13.88 2.47 15.37
N LEU A 134 -14.68 1.56 14.78
CA LEU A 134 -16.08 1.78 14.43
C LEU A 134 -17.05 1.10 15.41
N GLU A 135 -16.54 0.47 16.47
CA GLU A 135 -17.31 -0.27 17.47
C GLU A 135 -18.28 -1.31 16.86
N ARG A 136 -17.94 -1.86 15.71
CA ARG A 136 -18.75 -2.85 14.98
C ARG A 136 -17.88 -3.77 14.11
N THR A 137 -18.45 -4.91 13.73
CA THR A 137 -17.81 -5.89 12.84
C THR A 137 -18.56 -6.02 11.52
N PHE A 138 -17.87 -6.57 10.52
CA PHE A 138 -18.34 -6.75 9.15
C PHE A 138 -18.11 -8.19 8.68
N ASP A 139 -18.96 -8.67 7.79
CA ASP A 139 -18.79 -9.98 7.15
C ASP A 139 -17.52 -10.04 6.30
N VAL A 140 -17.13 -8.91 5.70
CA VAL A 140 -15.85 -8.76 4.97
C VAL A 140 -15.18 -7.44 5.33
N VAL A 141 -13.88 -7.49 5.61
CA VAL A 141 -13.00 -6.31 5.63
C VAL A 141 -12.10 -6.38 4.41
N LEU A 142 -12.23 -5.39 3.53
CA LEU A 142 -11.54 -5.31 2.24
C LEU A 142 -10.49 -4.21 2.26
N ALA A 143 -9.24 -4.56 1.97
CA ALA A 143 -8.13 -3.63 1.79
C ALA A 143 -7.58 -3.75 0.35
N PRO A 144 -8.21 -3.11 -0.64
CA PRO A 144 -7.81 -3.20 -2.04
C PRO A 144 -6.67 -2.23 -2.35
N PHE A 145 -6.07 -2.35 -3.55
CA PHE A 145 -5.14 -1.37 -4.12
C PHE A 145 -3.98 -0.97 -3.21
N ASN A 146 -3.36 -1.94 -2.57
CA ASN A 146 -2.17 -1.70 -1.73
C ASN A 146 -2.42 -0.73 -0.56
N VAL A 147 -3.65 -0.57 -0.10
CA VAL A 147 -3.95 0.39 0.98
C VAL A 147 -3.16 0.08 2.26
N LEU A 148 -2.85 -1.19 2.54
CA LEU A 148 -2.00 -1.59 3.65
C LEU A 148 -0.56 -1.05 3.50
N CYS A 149 -0.09 -0.88 2.27
CA CYS A 149 1.24 -0.31 1.99
C CYS A 149 1.32 1.20 2.26
N CYS A 150 0.19 1.90 2.40
CA CYS A 150 0.15 3.31 2.76
C CYS A 150 0.58 3.56 4.23
N ALA A 151 0.57 2.54 5.08
CA ALA A 151 1.24 2.55 6.37
C ALA A 151 2.76 2.45 6.16
N MET A 152 3.50 3.50 6.50
CA MET A 152 4.91 3.66 6.12
C MET A 152 5.89 2.94 7.05
N THR A 153 5.42 2.48 8.20
CA THR A 153 6.23 1.77 9.20
C THR A 153 5.64 0.40 9.53
N VAL A 154 6.48 -0.49 10.07
CA VAL A 154 6.03 -1.81 10.55
C VAL A 154 4.97 -1.66 11.64
N ASP A 155 5.17 -0.72 12.56
CA ASP A 155 4.23 -0.50 13.68
C ASP A 155 2.86 -0.01 13.18
N GLU A 156 2.82 0.87 12.18
CA GLU A 156 1.57 1.30 11.54
C GLU A 156 0.87 0.15 10.81
N GLN A 157 1.63 -0.70 10.10
CA GLN A 157 1.07 -1.88 9.44
C GLN A 157 0.53 -2.90 10.45
N ILE A 158 1.21 -3.12 11.58
CA ILE A 158 0.70 -3.93 12.69
C ILE A 158 -0.59 -3.32 13.24
N ALA A 159 -0.62 -2.00 13.48
CA ALA A 159 -1.80 -1.31 13.99
C ALA A 159 -2.99 -1.43 13.02
N MET A 160 -2.77 -1.25 11.70
CA MET A 160 -3.80 -1.49 10.68
C MET A 160 -4.29 -2.94 10.68
N MET A 161 -3.41 -3.93 10.78
CA MET A 161 -3.81 -5.34 10.83
C MET A 161 -4.65 -5.64 12.08
N HIS A 162 -4.32 -5.06 13.23
CA HIS A 162 -5.18 -5.16 14.43
C HIS A 162 -6.53 -4.47 14.24
N ALA A 163 -6.56 -3.31 13.57
CA ALA A 163 -7.83 -2.65 13.24
C ALA A 163 -8.67 -3.52 12.28
N ILE A 164 -8.07 -4.08 11.24
CA ILE A 164 -8.71 -5.03 10.31
C ILE A 164 -9.32 -6.20 11.07
N ALA A 165 -8.52 -6.87 11.91
CA ALA A 165 -8.99 -8.03 12.68
C ALA A 165 -10.14 -7.67 13.64
N ARG A 166 -10.06 -6.52 14.33
CA ARG A 166 -11.10 -6.05 15.27
C ARG A 166 -12.44 -5.77 14.58
N HIS A 167 -12.41 -5.34 13.32
CA HIS A 167 -13.61 -5.05 12.54
C HIS A 167 -14.12 -6.25 11.73
N THR A 168 -13.46 -7.42 11.80
CA THR A 168 -13.90 -8.63 11.13
C THR A 168 -14.79 -9.47 12.04
N ALA A 169 -15.95 -9.89 11.56
CA ALA A 169 -16.83 -10.80 12.28
C ALA A 169 -16.14 -12.15 12.54
N ALA A 170 -16.52 -12.87 13.58
CA ALA A 170 -15.87 -14.14 13.94
C ALA A 170 -15.90 -15.20 12.81
N ASP A 171 -16.93 -15.18 11.96
CA ASP A 171 -17.11 -16.00 10.77
C ASP A 171 -16.87 -15.22 9.46
N GLY A 172 -16.29 -14.02 9.58
CA GLY A 172 -16.01 -13.12 8.46
C GLY A 172 -14.69 -13.40 7.74
N HIS A 173 -14.45 -12.61 6.70
CA HIS A 173 -13.24 -12.69 5.89
C HIS A 173 -12.51 -11.34 5.84
N VAL A 174 -11.20 -11.42 5.76
CA VAL A 174 -10.32 -10.30 5.43
C VAL A 174 -9.75 -10.54 4.05
N VAL A 175 -9.88 -9.56 3.16
CA VAL A 175 -9.34 -9.64 1.80
C VAL A 175 -8.38 -8.47 1.59
N ILE A 176 -7.11 -8.78 1.35
CA ILE A 176 -6.05 -7.79 1.19
C ILE A 176 -5.40 -7.96 -0.17
N GLU A 177 -5.39 -6.88 -0.95
CA GLU A 177 -4.64 -6.81 -2.20
C GLU A 177 -3.33 -6.07 -1.97
N THR A 178 -2.22 -6.71 -2.38
CA THR A 178 -0.90 -6.11 -2.46
C THR A 178 -0.26 -6.44 -3.81
N PHE A 179 0.80 -5.72 -4.18
CA PHE A 179 1.62 -6.12 -5.32
C PHE A 179 2.75 -7.06 -4.87
N ASP A 180 3.29 -7.86 -5.79
CA ASP A 180 4.53 -8.61 -5.57
C ASP A 180 5.73 -7.65 -5.66
N PRO A 181 6.53 -7.49 -4.60
CA PRO A 181 7.63 -6.53 -4.58
C PRO A 181 8.89 -7.01 -5.32
N SER A 182 8.93 -8.22 -5.85
CA SER A 182 10.14 -8.85 -6.41
C SER A 182 10.88 -7.98 -7.43
N ASP A 183 10.14 -7.40 -8.38
CA ASP A 183 10.72 -6.55 -9.43
C ASP A 183 11.21 -5.20 -8.86
N HIS A 184 10.51 -4.68 -7.87
CA HIS A 184 10.83 -3.38 -7.28
C HIS A 184 11.99 -3.47 -6.29
N HIS A 185 12.06 -4.53 -5.49
CA HIS A 185 13.10 -4.70 -4.46
C HIS A 185 14.51 -4.67 -5.02
N VAL A 186 14.72 -5.17 -6.25
CA VAL A 186 16.04 -5.19 -6.92
C VAL A 186 16.38 -3.89 -7.64
N GLN A 187 15.45 -2.97 -7.74
CA GLN A 187 15.64 -1.68 -8.41
C GLN A 187 16.75 -0.85 -7.71
N ARG A 188 17.68 -0.30 -8.51
CA ARG A 188 18.80 0.51 -8.02
C ARG A 188 18.79 1.94 -8.54
N LYS A 189 17.82 2.28 -9.39
CA LYS A 189 17.62 3.61 -9.95
C LYS A 189 16.13 3.88 -10.02
N ALA A 190 15.76 5.15 -9.98
CA ALA A 190 14.38 5.54 -10.22
C ALA A 190 13.91 5.01 -11.58
N ASP A 191 12.77 4.35 -11.60
CA ASP A 191 12.09 3.94 -12.83
C ASP A 191 11.08 5.01 -13.22
N VAL A 192 11.05 5.36 -14.51
CA VAL A 192 10.13 6.36 -15.04
C VAL A 192 9.22 5.70 -16.06
N THR A 193 7.95 5.72 -15.79
CA THR A 193 6.93 5.14 -16.65
C THR A 193 5.92 6.19 -17.11
N THR A 194 5.24 5.89 -18.20
CA THR A 194 4.14 6.72 -18.70
C THR A 194 2.94 5.83 -18.97
N ARG A 195 1.74 6.31 -18.64
CA ARG A 195 0.49 5.63 -18.95
C ARG A 195 -0.61 6.63 -19.30
N PRO A 196 -1.63 6.21 -20.07
CA PRO A 196 -2.79 7.06 -20.33
C PRO A 196 -3.50 7.46 -19.03
N ALA A 197 -4.05 8.68 -19.00
CA ALA A 197 -5.04 9.15 -18.04
C ALA A 197 -6.38 9.26 -18.78
N GLY A 198 -7.14 8.16 -18.79
CA GLY A 198 -8.33 8.03 -19.61
C GLY A 198 -8.05 8.35 -21.09
N THR A 199 -8.92 9.16 -21.71
CA THR A 199 -8.76 9.68 -23.10
C THR A 199 -8.21 11.11 -23.14
N ARG A 200 -7.95 11.71 -21.96
CA ARG A 200 -7.72 13.16 -21.81
C ARG A 200 -6.28 13.54 -21.53
N GLY A 201 -5.41 12.57 -21.31
CA GLY A 201 -4.05 12.94 -20.93
C GLY A 201 -3.12 11.76 -20.71
N VAL A 202 -1.99 12.07 -20.06
CA VAL A 202 -0.93 11.12 -19.72
C VAL A 202 -0.46 11.37 -18.28
N VAL A 203 -0.16 10.29 -17.57
CA VAL A 203 0.56 10.32 -16.30
C VAL A 203 2.01 9.93 -16.56
N ILE A 204 2.94 10.72 -16.04
CA ILE A 204 4.36 10.37 -15.94
C ILE A 204 4.60 10.04 -14.45
N GLU A 205 5.09 8.85 -14.19
CA GLU A 205 5.38 8.38 -12.83
C GLU A 205 6.86 8.04 -12.69
N SER A 206 7.47 8.48 -11.59
CA SER A 206 8.79 8.00 -11.19
C SER A 206 8.68 7.27 -9.87
N LEU A 207 9.26 6.08 -9.82
CA LEU A 207 9.29 5.22 -8.64
C LEU A 207 10.74 5.06 -8.17
N GLU A 208 11.01 5.45 -6.94
CA GLU A 208 12.27 5.22 -6.25
C GLU A 208 12.06 4.24 -5.10
N VAL A 209 12.94 3.25 -4.99
CA VAL A 209 12.84 2.19 -3.99
C VAL A 209 13.99 2.29 -3.00
N LEU A 210 13.66 2.25 -1.71
CA LEU A 210 14.57 2.21 -0.57
C LEU A 210 14.50 0.81 0.07
N PRO A 211 15.28 -0.18 -0.41
CA PRO A 211 15.10 -1.59 -0.02
C PRO A 211 15.31 -1.85 1.47
N ALA A 212 16.20 -1.11 2.13
CA ALA A 212 16.51 -1.31 3.54
C ALA A 212 15.32 -1.01 4.46
N SER A 213 14.48 -0.04 4.10
CA SER A 213 13.25 0.32 4.83
C SER A 213 11.99 -0.23 4.16
N GLN A 214 12.12 -0.87 2.99
CA GLN A 214 11.02 -1.30 2.13
C GLN A 214 10.11 -0.14 1.68
N ASN A 215 10.57 1.09 1.75
CA ASN A 215 9.79 2.23 1.29
C ASN A 215 9.98 2.48 -0.21
N MET A 216 8.91 2.93 -0.83
CA MET A 216 8.85 3.33 -2.23
C MET A 216 8.29 4.75 -2.30
N LEU A 217 9.03 5.66 -2.95
CA LEU A 217 8.57 7.00 -3.26
C LEU A 217 8.01 7.02 -4.68
N LEU A 218 6.73 7.25 -4.82
CA LEU A 218 6.04 7.42 -6.09
C LEU A 218 5.77 8.92 -6.31
N ASN A 219 6.33 9.47 -7.38
CA ASN A 219 5.99 10.82 -7.84
C ASN A 219 5.19 10.67 -9.14
N SER A 220 4.03 11.33 -9.19
CA SER A 220 3.14 11.33 -10.35
C SER A 220 2.96 12.75 -10.86
N THR A 221 3.13 12.96 -12.16
CA THR A 221 2.78 14.21 -12.84
C THR A 221 1.78 13.93 -13.93
N LEU A 222 0.61 14.51 -13.78
CA LEU A 222 -0.52 14.37 -14.68
C LEU A 222 -0.58 15.56 -15.65
N PHE A 223 -0.61 15.26 -16.94
CA PHE A 223 -0.82 16.21 -18.02
C PHE A 223 -2.16 15.93 -18.66
N LEU A 224 -3.10 16.87 -18.55
CA LEU A 224 -4.43 16.79 -19.14
C LEU A 224 -4.59 17.87 -20.21
N ASP A 225 -5.36 17.56 -21.24
CA ASP A 225 -5.69 18.51 -22.31
C ASP A 225 -6.35 19.77 -21.75
N GLY A 226 -5.74 20.92 -22.03
CA GLY A 226 -6.28 22.24 -21.64
C GLY A 226 -6.12 22.59 -20.16
N ALA A 227 -5.41 21.78 -19.36
CA ALA A 227 -5.18 22.04 -17.94
C ALA A 227 -3.67 22.23 -17.62
N ALA A 228 -3.37 22.92 -16.53
CA ALA A 228 -2.03 22.96 -15.98
C ALA A 228 -1.64 21.56 -15.45
N PRO A 229 -0.35 21.16 -15.58
CA PRO A 229 0.10 19.90 -15.00
C PRO A 229 -0.15 19.86 -13.48
N LYS A 230 -0.58 18.67 -12.99
CA LYS A 230 -0.73 18.38 -11.57
C LYS A 230 0.35 17.40 -11.14
N SER A 231 1.06 17.70 -10.06
CA SER A 231 2.05 16.78 -9.49
C SER A 231 1.65 16.40 -8.07
N SER A 232 1.85 15.15 -7.73
CA SER A 232 1.64 14.63 -6.39
C SER A 232 2.66 13.54 -6.08
N SER A 233 2.95 13.34 -4.80
CA SER A 233 3.88 12.32 -4.34
C SER A 233 3.27 11.53 -3.20
N THR A 234 3.54 10.23 -3.16
CA THR A 234 3.19 9.39 -2.03
C THR A 234 4.34 8.44 -1.68
N VAL A 235 4.35 7.97 -0.45
CA VAL A 235 5.29 6.96 0.03
C VAL A 235 4.50 5.75 0.47
N MET A 236 4.97 4.57 0.07
CA MET A 236 4.38 3.29 0.46
C MET A 236 5.48 2.38 1.03
N ARG A 237 5.14 1.58 2.05
CA ARG A 237 5.99 0.49 2.51
C ARG A 237 5.46 -0.82 1.94
N TYR A 238 6.22 -1.42 0.99
CA TYR A 238 5.82 -2.71 0.41
C TYR A 238 6.01 -3.87 1.39
N LEU A 239 5.27 -4.93 1.16
CA LEU A 239 5.25 -6.14 1.98
C LEU A 239 5.54 -7.36 1.11
N TRP A 240 6.40 -8.25 1.60
CA TRP A 240 6.47 -9.60 1.05
C TRP A 240 5.24 -10.41 1.47
N PRO A 241 4.77 -11.37 0.64
CA PRO A 241 3.65 -12.24 1.03
C PRO A 241 3.87 -12.94 2.36
N SER A 242 5.10 -13.39 2.64
CA SER A 242 5.47 -14.01 3.93
C SER A 242 5.46 -13.02 5.11
N GLU A 243 5.76 -11.75 4.87
CA GLU A 243 5.65 -10.69 5.88
C GLU A 243 4.18 -10.38 6.19
N LEU A 244 3.33 -10.34 5.17
CA LEU A 244 1.89 -10.22 5.35
C LEU A 244 1.32 -11.37 6.20
N ASP A 245 1.83 -12.61 6.02
CA ASP A 245 1.44 -13.76 6.84
C ASP A 245 1.84 -13.57 8.31
N LEU A 246 3.03 -13.03 8.57
CA LEU A 246 3.47 -12.72 9.94
C LEU A 246 2.60 -11.63 10.58
N LEU A 247 2.28 -10.56 9.85
CA LEU A 247 1.39 -9.50 10.32
C LEU A 247 -0.01 -10.04 10.61
N ALA A 248 -0.53 -10.91 9.75
CA ALA A 248 -1.82 -11.58 9.94
C ALA A 248 -1.81 -12.45 11.21
N ALA A 249 -0.74 -13.23 11.42
CA ALA A 249 -0.59 -14.06 12.62
C ALA A 249 -0.53 -13.21 13.90
N ILE A 250 0.17 -12.06 13.89
CA ILE A 250 0.20 -11.09 15.01
C ILE A 250 -1.21 -10.60 15.31
N ALA A 251 -2.02 -10.33 14.29
CA ALA A 251 -3.41 -9.89 14.42
C ALA A 251 -4.41 -11.05 14.66
N ARG A 252 -3.93 -12.29 14.88
CA ARG A 252 -4.75 -13.50 15.06
C ARG A 252 -5.66 -13.81 13.86
N LEU A 253 -5.13 -13.63 12.68
CA LEU A 253 -5.74 -14.03 11.42
C LEU A 253 -4.97 -15.21 10.82
N GLU A 254 -5.66 -16.14 10.18
CA GLU A 254 -5.05 -17.25 9.45
C GLU A 254 -5.33 -17.13 7.95
N LEU A 255 -4.34 -17.47 7.13
CA LEU A 255 -4.45 -17.47 5.67
C LEU A 255 -5.38 -18.60 5.22
N VAL A 256 -6.40 -18.25 4.44
CA VAL A 256 -7.33 -19.21 3.81
C VAL A 256 -6.91 -19.51 2.38
N ALA A 257 -6.58 -18.45 1.61
CA ALA A 257 -6.19 -18.57 0.20
C ALA A 257 -5.33 -17.39 -0.22
N ARG A 258 -4.54 -17.59 -1.27
CA ARG A 258 -3.78 -16.53 -1.94
C ARG A 258 -3.81 -16.73 -3.44
N TYR A 259 -4.05 -15.64 -4.18
CA TYR A 259 -4.21 -15.61 -5.62
C TYR A 259 -3.34 -14.56 -6.27
N SER A 260 -2.99 -14.76 -7.56
CA SER A 260 -2.29 -13.76 -8.39
C SER A 260 -3.25 -12.74 -9.03
N GLY A 261 -4.50 -12.67 -8.61
CA GLY A 261 -5.52 -11.76 -9.10
C GLY A 261 -6.91 -12.10 -8.62
N TRP A 262 -7.88 -11.30 -8.98
CA TRP A 262 -9.27 -11.40 -8.52
C TRP A 262 -10.07 -12.57 -9.14
N GLN A 263 -9.54 -13.23 -10.21
CA GLN A 263 -10.15 -14.41 -10.85
C GLN A 263 -9.58 -15.72 -10.30
N GLU A 264 -9.10 -15.73 -9.06
CA GLU A 264 -8.63 -16.91 -8.32
C GLU A 264 -7.48 -17.68 -9.00
N GLN A 265 -6.65 -17.00 -9.81
CA GLN A 265 -5.45 -17.62 -10.36
C GLN A 265 -4.50 -18.00 -9.20
N PRO A 266 -3.98 -19.23 -9.18
CA PRO A 266 -3.05 -19.66 -8.15
C PRO A 266 -1.87 -18.70 -8.01
N PHE A 267 -1.52 -18.34 -6.79
CA PHE A 267 -0.32 -17.56 -6.52
C PHE A 267 0.89 -18.50 -6.45
N ASP A 268 1.76 -18.44 -7.45
CA ASP A 268 2.97 -19.27 -7.52
C ASP A 268 4.26 -18.44 -7.32
N GLY A 269 4.14 -17.11 -7.20
CA GLY A 269 5.26 -16.20 -6.96
C GLY A 269 6.25 -16.08 -8.13
N GLY A 270 5.90 -16.56 -9.33
CA GLY A 270 6.85 -16.61 -10.44
C GLY A 270 6.26 -16.42 -11.84
N ASP A 271 4.96 -16.28 -11.99
CA ASP A 271 4.28 -16.21 -13.30
C ASP A 271 4.31 -14.81 -13.95
N GLY A 272 5.06 -13.86 -13.38
CA GLY A 272 5.13 -12.48 -13.85
C GLY A 272 3.89 -11.63 -13.51
N ARG A 273 2.95 -12.17 -12.75
CA ARG A 273 1.79 -11.43 -12.24
C ARG A 273 2.19 -10.65 -11.00
N LYS A 274 1.87 -9.37 -11.02
CA LYS A 274 2.35 -8.41 -10.01
C LYS A 274 1.37 -8.19 -8.87
N MET A 275 0.24 -8.89 -8.85
CA MET A 275 -0.81 -8.75 -7.85
C MET A 275 -0.83 -9.95 -6.91
N CYS A 276 -1.12 -9.69 -5.64
CA CYS A 276 -1.29 -10.69 -4.60
C CYS A 276 -2.58 -10.40 -3.85
N VAL A 277 -3.61 -11.23 -4.05
CA VAL A 277 -4.87 -11.17 -3.31
C VAL A 277 -4.83 -12.26 -2.24
N SER A 278 -4.80 -11.84 -0.98
CA SER A 278 -4.74 -12.75 0.17
C SER A 278 -6.03 -12.71 0.95
N VAL A 279 -6.58 -13.87 1.26
CA VAL A 279 -7.81 -14.06 2.02
C VAL A 279 -7.48 -14.67 3.37
N PHE A 280 -7.91 -14.01 4.44
CA PHE A 280 -7.72 -14.47 5.81
C PHE A 280 -9.06 -14.59 6.53
N ARG A 281 -9.06 -15.28 7.66
CA ARG A 281 -10.17 -15.32 8.62
C ARG A 281 -9.65 -15.19 10.05
N PRO A 282 -10.47 -14.74 11.01
CA PRO A 282 -10.10 -14.75 12.42
C PRO A 282 -9.77 -16.17 12.90
N LEU A 283 -8.72 -16.29 13.72
CA LEU A 283 -8.45 -17.52 14.48
C LEU A 283 -9.50 -17.67 15.58
N ALA A 284 -10.08 -18.85 15.70
CA ALA A 284 -11.04 -19.21 16.71
C ALA A 284 -10.50 -19.07 18.15
#